data_36db49ee72eccdf30ff639b5738a3699
#
_entry.id   36db49ee72eccdf30ff639b5738a3699
#
_cell.length_a   1.000
_cell.length_b   1.000
_cell.length_c   1.000
_cell.angle_alpha   90.00
_cell.angle_beta   90.00
_cell.angle_gamma   90.00
#
_symmetry.space_group_name_H-M   'P 1'
#
loop_
_entity.id
_entity.type
_entity.pdbx_description
1 polymer ?
#
loop_
_entity_poly.entity_id
_entity_poly.type
_entity_poly.pdbx_seq_one_letter_code
_entity_poly.pdbx_strand_id
1 'polypeptide(L)'
;MPSSQTALGKSLILGVTGASGAIFARRMLQLLEADDRVGKIHLVISGSGLKVLRDELDIEVSRTSDIPSALAGEAVAKTEYLLDSDIGASIASGSYAVDGMVVMPCTTGCLAQVAHGISETLIERAADVCLKEGRKLVLAVRDAPFNQIHLKNMLRAQAAGAVIFPIIPSFYHRPKTIDDLVTQFCCRVLALLGLEQADQFRWKGLGAAEGSGQ
;
A
#
# COMPACT_ATOMS: atom_id res chain seq x y z
N MET A 1 -9.36 35.01 17.46
CA MET A 1 -10.13 33.76 17.27
C MET A 1 -9.30 32.90 16.35
N PRO A 2 -8.64 31.82 16.77
CA PRO A 2 -8.00 30.90 15.84
C PRO A 2 -9.12 30.11 15.16
N SER A 3 -9.18 30.23 13.82
CA SER A 3 -10.03 29.42 12.96
C SER A 3 -9.71 27.94 13.19
N SER A 4 -10.72 27.17 13.62
CA SER A 4 -10.66 25.72 13.62
C SER A 4 -10.47 25.24 12.16
N GLN A 5 -9.23 25.08 11.71
CA GLN A 5 -8.94 24.21 10.57
C GLN A 5 -9.33 22.81 11.03
N THR A 6 -10.48 22.32 10.59
CA THR A 6 -10.80 20.90 10.57
C THR A 6 -9.58 20.22 9.91
N ALA A 7 -8.87 19.43 10.69
CA ALA A 7 -7.73 18.67 10.18
C ALA A 7 -8.25 17.80 9.03
N LEU A 8 -7.93 18.19 7.81
CA LEU A 8 -8.14 17.34 6.63
C LEU A 8 -7.45 16.02 6.93
N GLY A 9 -8.18 14.90 6.84
CA GLY A 9 -7.60 13.57 7.08
C GLY A 9 -6.41 13.32 6.15
N LYS A 10 -5.59 12.31 6.48
CA LYS A 10 -4.38 11.96 5.70
C LYS A 10 -4.72 11.71 4.22
N SER A 11 -3.84 12.18 3.34
CA SER A 11 -3.86 11.87 1.91
C SER A 11 -2.80 10.81 1.61
N LEU A 12 -3.19 9.66 1.06
CA LEU A 12 -2.30 8.52 0.85
C LEU A 12 -2.35 8.02 -0.58
N ILE A 13 -1.26 7.40 -1.02
CA ILE A 13 -1.18 6.74 -2.34
C ILE A 13 -1.12 5.24 -2.14
N LEU A 14 -2.01 4.51 -2.83
CA LEU A 14 -1.96 3.06 -2.97
C LEU A 14 -1.59 2.71 -4.42
N GLY A 15 -0.37 2.25 -4.63
CA GLY A 15 0.10 1.70 -5.89
C GLY A 15 -0.08 0.18 -5.91
N VAL A 16 -0.56 -0.36 -7.04
CA VAL A 16 -0.74 -1.81 -7.23
C VAL A 16 -0.02 -2.24 -8.50
N THR A 17 0.92 -3.17 -8.38
CA THR A 17 1.67 -3.67 -9.52
C THR A 17 1.42 -5.15 -9.79
N GLY A 18 1.98 -5.70 -10.87
CA GLY A 18 1.65 -7.03 -11.39
C GLY A 18 2.29 -8.22 -10.67
N ALA A 19 2.49 -8.14 -9.36
CA ALA A 19 2.87 -9.31 -8.56
C ALA A 19 1.62 -9.98 -7.97
N SER A 20 1.64 -11.30 -7.77
CA SER A 20 0.56 -12.02 -7.11
C SER A 20 0.35 -11.51 -5.68
N GLY A 21 -0.88 -11.49 -5.22
CA GLY A 21 -1.27 -10.96 -3.92
C GLY A 21 -2.25 -9.78 -4.02
N ALA A 22 -3.10 -9.75 -5.04
CA ALA A 22 -4.16 -8.75 -5.20
C ALA A 22 -5.08 -8.64 -3.96
N ILE A 23 -5.24 -9.73 -3.22
CA ILE A 23 -5.99 -9.75 -1.95
C ILE A 23 -5.43 -8.75 -0.92
N PHE A 24 -4.11 -8.51 -0.90
CA PHE A 24 -3.51 -7.51 -0.01
C PHE A 24 -3.88 -6.09 -0.43
N ALA A 25 -3.91 -5.80 -1.75
CA ALA A 25 -4.35 -4.50 -2.26
C ALA A 25 -5.83 -4.25 -1.92
N ARG A 26 -6.70 -5.25 -2.11
CA ARG A 26 -8.12 -5.18 -1.70
C ARG A 26 -8.26 -4.84 -0.22
N ARG A 27 -7.62 -5.60 0.65
CA ARG A 27 -7.71 -5.40 2.10
C ARG A 27 -7.13 -4.05 2.52
N MET A 28 -6.01 -3.65 1.93
CA MET A 28 -5.41 -2.33 2.20
C MET A 28 -6.39 -1.20 1.84
N LEU A 29 -7.01 -1.26 0.68
CA LEU A 29 -7.99 -0.26 0.26
C LEU A 29 -9.19 -0.20 1.21
N GLN A 30 -9.75 -1.36 1.60
CA GLN A 30 -10.85 -1.44 2.57
C GLN A 30 -10.50 -0.80 3.91
N LEU A 31 -9.32 -1.11 4.45
CA LEU A 31 -8.87 -0.54 5.72
C LEU A 31 -8.65 0.99 5.64
N LEU A 32 -8.10 1.48 4.52
CA LEU A 32 -7.92 2.91 4.30
C LEU A 32 -9.26 3.65 4.14
N GLU A 33 -10.23 3.06 3.43
CA GLU A 33 -11.58 3.61 3.28
C GLU A 33 -12.32 3.69 4.64
N ALA A 34 -12.17 2.68 5.48
CA ALA A 34 -12.81 2.59 6.78
C ALA A 34 -12.17 3.50 7.84
N ASP A 35 -10.93 3.96 7.66
CA ASP A 35 -10.20 4.73 8.67
C ASP A 35 -10.54 6.22 8.61
N ASP A 36 -11.23 6.76 9.64
CA ASP A 36 -11.66 8.16 9.70
C ASP A 36 -10.51 9.18 9.67
N ARG A 37 -9.27 8.73 9.96
CA ARG A 37 -8.05 9.55 9.86
C ARG A 37 -7.59 9.75 8.42
N VAL A 38 -8.13 8.97 7.46
CA VAL A 38 -7.84 9.07 6.03
C VAL A 38 -8.92 9.91 5.37
N GLY A 39 -8.51 10.99 4.72
CA GLY A 39 -9.40 11.89 3.97
C GLY A 39 -9.39 11.64 2.47
N LYS A 40 -8.25 11.17 1.91
CA LYS A 40 -8.11 10.90 0.49
C LYS A 40 -7.17 9.73 0.19
N ILE A 41 -7.54 8.95 -0.82
CA ILE A 41 -6.74 7.83 -1.32
C ILE A 41 -6.56 8.01 -2.83
N HIS A 42 -5.32 8.05 -3.29
CA HIS A 42 -4.97 8.01 -4.70
C HIS A 42 -4.61 6.58 -5.07
N LEU A 43 -5.50 5.90 -5.78
CA LEU A 43 -5.29 4.54 -6.25
C LEU A 43 -4.69 4.56 -7.66
N VAL A 44 -3.53 3.93 -7.83
CA VAL A 44 -2.87 3.77 -9.12
C VAL A 44 -2.58 2.30 -9.33
N ILE A 45 -3.02 1.74 -10.47
CA ILE A 45 -2.82 0.32 -10.79
C ILE A 45 -2.11 0.20 -12.13
N SER A 46 -0.98 -0.49 -12.17
CA SER A 46 -0.25 -0.73 -13.41
C SER A 46 -1.04 -1.65 -14.35
N GLY A 47 -0.72 -1.62 -15.65
CA GLY A 47 -1.37 -2.50 -16.62
C GLY A 47 -1.20 -4.00 -16.30
N SER A 48 -0.07 -4.41 -15.70
CA SER A 48 0.13 -5.76 -15.19
C SER A 48 -0.66 -6.01 -13.89
N GLY A 49 -0.83 -4.99 -13.04
CA GLY A 49 -1.67 -5.06 -11.86
C GLY A 49 -3.13 -5.34 -12.20
N LEU A 50 -3.69 -4.66 -13.21
CA LEU A 50 -5.06 -4.94 -13.67
C LEU A 50 -5.26 -6.38 -14.13
N LYS A 51 -4.23 -6.99 -14.77
CA LYS A 51 -4.29 -8.43 -15.15
C LYS A 51 -4.37 -9.33 -13.91
N VAL A 52 -3.54 -9.05 -12.90
CA VAL A 52 -3.54 -9.83 -11.65
C VAL A 52 -4.86 -9.66 -10.89
N LEU A 53 -5.46 -8.45 -10.86
CA LEU A 53 -6.78 -8.26 -10.26
C LEU A 53 -7.85 -9.12 -10.92
N ARG A 54 -7.83 -9.22 -12.25
CA ARG A 54 -8.74 -10.09 -12.99
C ARG A 54 -8.49 -11.57 -12.66
N ASP A 55 -7.23 -12.00 -12.69
CA ASP A 55 -6.87 -13.42 -12.57
C ASP A 55 -7.02 -13.96 -11.14
N GLU A 56 -6.83 -13.12 -10.10
CA GLU A 56 -6.90 -13.55 -8.69
C GLU A 56 -8.22 -13.19 -7.99
N LEU A 57 -8.92 -12.16 -8.45
CA LEU A 57 -10.11 -11.61 -7.77
C LEU A 57 -11.34 -11.54 -8.67
N ASP A 58 -11.27 -12.06 -9.91
CA ASP A 58 -12.35 -12.02 -10.91
C ASP A 58 -12.87 -10.60 -11.18
N ILE A 59 -11.98 -9.59 -11.10
CA ILE A 59 -12.35 -8.20 -11.30
C ILE A 59 -12.25 -7.86 -12.79
N GLU A 60 -13.39 -7.71 -13.43
CA GLU A 60 -13.54 -7.13 -14.76
C GLU A 60 -14.48 -5.92 -14.70
N VAL A 61 -13.99 -4.77 -15.16
CA VAL A 61 -14.78 -3.53 -15.20
C VAL A 61 -14.76 -2.93 -16.60
N SER A 62 -15.89 -2.40 -17.03
CA SER A 62 -16.01 -1.75 -18.35
C SER A 62 -15.56 -0.28 -18.33
N ARG A 63 -15.54 0.34 -17.14
CA ARG A 63 -15.14 1.73 -16.94
C ARG A 63 -14.10 1.83 -15.85
N THR A 64 -13.09 2.66 -16.07
CA THR A 64 -12.01 2.91 -15.10
C THR A 64 -12.53 3.50 -13.79
N SER A 65 -13.63 4.26 -13.84
CA SER A 65 -14.30 4.80 -12.64
C SER A 65 -14.80 3.74 -11.68
N ASP A 66 -15.04 2.53 -12.16
CA ASP A 66 -15.61 1.45 -11.35
C ASP A 66 -14.52 0.60 -10.66
N ILE A 67 -13.25 0.77 -11.06
CA ILE A 67 -12.10 0.02 -10.51
C ILE A 67 -12.00 0.11 -8.98
N PRO A 68 -12.09 1.30 -8.34
CA PRO A 68 -11.94 1.37 -6.89
C PRO A 68 -12.99 0.55 -6.14
N SER A 69 -14.27 0.69 -6.51
CA SER A 69 -15.35 -0.07 -5.88
C SER A 69 -15.26 -1.57 -6.16
N ALA A 70 -14.87 -1.95 -7.38
CA ALA A 70 -14.65 -3.35 -7.73
C ALA A 70 -13.49 -3.97 -6.95
N LEU A 71 -12.38 -3.22 -6.76
CA LEU A 71 -11.26 -3.68 -5.95
C LEU A 71 -11.65 -3.80 -4.47
N ALA A 72 -12.33 -2.80 -3.91
CA ALA A 72 -12.78 -2.85 -2.52
C ALA A 72 -13.84 -3.94 -2.29
N GLY A 73 -14.64 -4.28 -3.31
CA GLY A 73 -15.83 -5.14 -3.20
C GLY A 73 -17.03 -4.42 -2.60
N GLU A 74 -16.95 -3.10 -2.45
CA GLU A 74 -17.97 -2.23 -1.88
C GLU A 74 -17.82 -0.80 -2.41
N ALA A 75 -18.80 0.07 -2.14
CA ALA A 75 -18.72 1.47 -2.51
C ALA A 75 -17.58 2.18 -1.76
N VAL A 76 -16.83 3.03 -2.47
CA VAL A 76 -15.74 3.84 -1.91
C VAL A 76 -16.11 5.32 -1.97
N ALA A 77 -15.68 6.10 -0.97
CA ALA A 77 -15.98 7.52 -0.86
C ALA A 77 -14.73 8.42 -0.89
N LYS A 78 -13.55 7.87 -0.53
CA LYS A 78 -12.30 8.63 -0.39
C LYS A 78 -11.33 8.37 -1.52
N THR A 79 -11.59 7.36 -2.37
CA THR A 79 -10.65 6.88 -3.39
C THR A 79 -10.88 7.54 -4.75
N GLU A 80 -9.81 8.18 -5.24
CA GLU A 80 -9.68 8.63 -6.62
C GLU A 80 -8.77 7.67 -7.39
N TYR A 81 -9.24 7.18 -8.54
CA TYR A 81 -8.42 6.36 -9.43
C TYR A 81 -7.66 7.23 -10.43
N LEU A 82 -6.34 7.05 -10.50
CA LEU A 82 -5.47 7.73 -11.45
C LEU A 82 -4.84 6.71 -12.39
N LEU A 83 -4.75 7.05 -13.67
CA LEU A 83 -4.12 6.20 -14.67
C LEU A 83 -2.61 6.15 -14.46
N ASP A 84 -2.02 4.96 -14.48
CA ASP A 84 -0.57 4.77 -14.34
C ASP A 84 0.24 5.41 -15.49
N SER A 85 -0.39 5.63 -16.64
CA SER A 85 0.20 6.35 -17.78
C SER A 85 0.15 7.88 -17.64
N ASP A 86 -0.59 8.44 -16.68
CA ASP A 86 -0.72 9.88 -16.50
C ASP A 86 0.35 10.43 -15.54
N ILE A 87 1.56 10.60 -16.05
CA ILE A 87 2.68 11.20 -15.30
C ILE A 87 2.48 12.70 -15.01
N GLY A 88 1.41 13.31 -15.52
CA GLY A 88 0.99 14.69 -15.22
C GLY A 88 0.00 14.82 -14.08
N ALA A 89 -0.47 13.71 -13.49
CA ALA A 89 -1.39 13.72 -12.38
C ALA A 89 -0.83 14.44 -11.13
N SER A 90 -1.72 14.87 -10.24
CA SER A 90 -1.37 15.68 -9.05
C SER A 90 -0.25 15.09 -8.21
N ILE A 91 -0.27 13.78 -7.97
CA ILE A 91 0.72 13.07 -7.15
C ILE A 91 2.11 12.95 -7.78
N ALA A 92 2.26 13.29 -9.07
CA ALA A 92 3.54 13.36 -9.77
C ALA A 92 4.37 14.59 -9.38
N SER A 93 3.80 15.53 -8.61
CA SER A 93 4.45 16.76 -8.18
C SER A 93 4.73 16.77 -6.68
N GLY A 94 5.94 17.18 -6.28
CA GLY A 94 6.29 17.36 -4.87
C GLY A 94 5.51 18.47 -4.17
N SER A 95 4.97 19.44 -4.92
CA SER A 95 4.13 20.51 -4.37
C SER A 95 2.73 20.03 -3.95
N TYR A 96 2.28 18.89 -4.47
CA TYR A 96 1.04 18.26 -4.02
C TYR A 96 1.30 17.46 -2.74
N ALA A 97 0.55 17.79 -1.68
CA ALA A 97 0.79 17.19 -0.37
C ALA A 97 0.15 15.80 -0.28
N VAL A 98 0.97 14.78 -0.01
CA VAL A 98 0.54 13.45 0.42
C VAL A 98 1.33 13.04 1.66
N ASP A 99 0.72 12.27 2.56
CA ASP A 99 1.32 11.84 3.83
C ASP A 99 2.19 10.58 3.69
N GLY A 100 2.02 9.85 2.60
CA GLY A 100 2.81 8.66 2.30
C GLY A 100 2.25 7.82 1.17
N MET A 101 3.02 6.80 0.82
CA MET A 101 2.69 5.87 -0.27
C MET A 101 2.98 4.44 0.15
N VAL A 102 2.11 3.53 -0.25
CA VAL A 102 2.39 2.09 -0.25
C VAL A 102 2.22 1.52 -1.66
N VAL A 103 3.18 0.71 -2.10
CA VAL A 103 3.05 -0.11 -3.31
C VAL A 103 2.83 -1.54 -2.87
N MET A 104 1.62 -2.08 -3.12
CA MET A 104 1.20 -3.39 -2.62
C MET A 104 0.22 -4.08 -3.57
N PRO A 105 0.60 -5.23 -4.13
CA PRO A 105 1.95 -5.79 -4.12
C PRO A 105 2.91 -4.98 -5.00
N CYS A 106 4.21 -5.05 -4.66
CA CYS A 106 5.28 -4.44 -5.43
C CYS A 106 6.08 -5.51 -6.20
N THR A 107 6.12 -5.41 -7.52
CA THR A 107 6.97 -6.27 -8.36
C THR A 107 8.45 -5.94 -8.18
N THR A 108 9.32 -6.91 -8.44
CA THR A 108 10.77 -6.67 -8.50
C THR A 108 11.18 -5.71 -9.63
N GLY A 109 10.37 -5.61 -10.69
CA GLY A 109 10.53 -4.59 -11.75
C GLY A 109 10.28 -3.17 -11.23
N CYS A 110 9.14 -2.92 -10.57
CA CYS A 110 8.85 -1.64 -9.95
C CYS A 110 9.88 -1.28 -8.86
N LEU A 111 10.27 -2.24 -8.02
CA LEU A 111 11.36 -2.06 -7.06
C LEU A 111 12.66 -1.60 -7.77
N ALA A 112 13.01 -2.22 -8.90
CA ALA A 112 14.22 -1.87 -9.64
C ALA A 112 14.15 -0.43 -10.16
N GLN A 113 13.03 -0.02 -10.75
CA GLN A 113 12.82 1.33 -11.26
C GLN A 113 12.93 2.36 -10.14
N VAL A 114 12.24 2.16 -9.01
CA VAL A 114 12.32 3.03 -7.83
C VAL A 114 13.76 3.10 -7.29
N ALA A 115 14.45 1.96 -7.18
CA ALA A 115 15.82 1.89 -6.68
C ALA A 115 16.84 2.62 -7.57
N HIS A 116 16.50 2.84 -8.84
CA HIS A 116 17.37 3.52 -9.82
C HIS A 116 16.88 4.92 -10.22
N GLY A 117 15.78 5.41 -9.61
CA GLY A 117 15.21 6.73 -9.92
C GLY A 117 14.60 6.80 -11.32
N ILE A 118 14.14 5.66 -11.86
CA ILE A 118 13.47 5.59 -13.15
C ILE A 118 11.97 5.82 -12.91
N SER A 119 11.40 6.81 -13.58
CA SER A 119 10.03 7.30 -13.35
C SER A 119 9.26 7.38 -14.68
N GLU A 120 9.02 6.21 -15.30
CA GLU A 120 8.34 6.10 -16.59
C GLU A 120 6.82 6.07 -16.44
N THR A 121 6.32 5.60 -15.29
CA THR A 121 4.89 5.55 -14.97
C THR A 121 4.57 6.36 -13.70
N LEU A 122 3.27 6.57 -13.44
CA LEU A 122 2.83 7.37 -12.31
C LEU A 122 3.19 6.72 -10.97
N ILE A 123 3.16 5.39 -10.86
CA ILE A 123 3.55 4.68 -9.63
C ILE A 123 5.01 5.00 -9.28
N GLU A 124 5.92 4.87 -10.23
CA GLU A 124 7.35 5.11 -10.03
C GLU A 124 7.63 6.59 -9.78
N ARG A 125 6.93 7.47 -10.52
CA ARG A 125 7.05 8.92 -10.33
C ARG A 125 6.58 9.35 -8.95
N ALA A 126 5.44 8.87 -8.47
CA ALA A 126 4.94 9.16 -7.14
C ALA A 126 5.86 8.61 -6.04
N ALA A 127 6.45 7.43 -6.26
CA ALA A 127 7.45 6.87 -5.35
C ALA A 127 8.71 7.74 -5.28
N ASP A 128 9.23 8.21 -6.43
CA ASP A 128 10.36 9.13 -6.50
C ASP A 128 10.04 10.45 -5.77
N VAL A 129 8.83 10.99 -5.98
CA VAL A 129 8.36 12.18 -5.25
C VAL A 129 8.34 11.94 -3.74
N CYS A 130 7.83 10.79 -3.29
CA CYS A 130 7.84 10.48 -1.85
C CYS A 130 9.27 10.45 -1.29
N LEU A 131 10.22 9.82 -2.00
CA LEU A 131 11.61 9.74 -1.55
C LEU A 131 12.27 11.14 -1.49
N LYS A 132 12.17 11.95 -2.55
CA LYS A 132 12.81 13.26 -2.59
C LYS A 132 12.21 14.27 -1.60
N GLU A 133 10.93 14.12 -1.24
CA GLU A 133 10.24 14.97 -0.26
C GLU A 133 10.33 14.40 1.18
N GLY A 134 11.05 13.28 1.38
CA GLY A 134 11.19 12.64 2.69
C GLY A 134 9.88 12.06 3.23
N ARG A 135 8.92 11.77 2.35
CA ARG A 135 7.63 11.16 2.71
C ARG A 135 7.78 9.65 2.85
N LYS A 136 6.94 9.05 3.70
CA LYS A 136 6.98 7.61 3.90
C LYS A 136 6.62 6.86 2.63
N LEU A 137 7.51 5.98 2.16
CA LEU A 137 7.29 5.05 1.06
C LEU A 137 7.47 3.62 1.58
N VAL A 138 6.42 2.78 1.44
CA VAL A 138 6.48 1.36 1.77
C VAL A 138 6.36 0.54 0.49
N LEU A 139 7.35 -0.32 0.23
CA LEU A 139 7.36 -1.24 -0.91
C LEU A 139 7.09 -2.65 -0.40
N ALA A 140 5.84 -3.13 -0.56
CA ALA A 140 5.43 -4.48 -0.19
C ALA A 140 5.84 -5.47 -1.30
N VAL A 141 7.12 -5.79 -1.34
CA VAL A 141 7.72 -6.61 -2.41
C VAL A 141 7.21 -8.04 -2.34
N ARG A 142 6.79 -8.60 -3.49
CA ARG A 142 6.37 -10.00 -3.60
C ARG A 142 7.07 -10.67 -4.77
N ASP A 143 7.98 -11.56 -4.43
CA ASP A 143 8.64 -12.50 -5.33
C ASP A 143 9.30 -13.62 -4.53
N ALA A 144 9.56 -14.77 -5.14
CA ALA A 144 10.34 -15.87 -4.57
C ALA A 144 10.81 -16.80 -5.71
N PRO A 145 12.09 -17.23 -5.71
CA PRO A 145 13.21 -16.80 -4.84
C PRO A 145 13.75 -15.43 -5.24
N PHE A 146 14.43 -14.74 -4.31
CA PHE A 146 15.17 -13.54 -4.65
C PHE A 146 16.55 -13.86 -5.23
N ASN A 147 16.94 -13.15 -6.29
CA ASN A 147 18.30 -13.16 -6.82
C ASN A 147 19.13 -11.98 -6.27
N GLN A 148 20.42 -11.97 -6.58
CA GLN A 148 21.34 -10.92 -6.12
C GLN A 148 20.92 -9.50 -6.59
N ILE A 149 20.33 -9.38 -7.79
CA ILE A 149 19.87 -8.08 -8.31
C ILE A 149 18.72 -7.55 -7.48
N HIS A 150 17.73 -8.40 -7.15
CA HIS A 150 16.61 -8.03 -6.29
C HIS A 150 17.10 -7.55 -4.92
N LEU A 151 18.01 -8.28 -4.28
CA LEU A 151 18.57 -7.92 -2.97
C LEU A 151 19.35 -6.59 -3.02
N LYS A 152 20.13 -6.35 -4.07
CA LYS A 152 20.83 -5.07 -4.27
C LYS A 152 19.86 -3.91 -4.48
N ASN A 153 18.76 -4.12 -5.22
CA ASN A 153 17.73 -3.11 -5.42
C ASN A 153 16.96 -2.81 -4.12
N MET A 154 16.66 -3.83 -3.30
CA MET A 154 16.08 -3.63 -1.97
C MET A 154 16.99 -2.77 -1.09
N LEU A 155 18.28 -3.08 -1.03
CA LEU A 155 19.27 -2.31 -0.27
C LEU A 155 19.35 -0.86 -0.77
N ARG A 156 19.37 -0.65 -2.10
CA ARG A 156 19.45 0.67 -2.70
C ARG A 156 18.19 1.50 -2.44
N ALA A 157 17.00 0.94 -2.60
CA ALA A 157 15.74 1.61 -2.30
C ALA A 157 15.63 1.96 -0.79
N GLN A 158 16.07 1.04 0.09
CA GLN A 158 16.12 1.27 1.53
C GLN A 158 17.09 2.41 1.88
N ALA A 159 18.28 2.45 1.28
CA ALA A 159 19.25 3.53 1.49
C ALA A 159 18.72 4.90 1.02
N ALA A 160 17.83 4.92 0.02
CA ALA A 160 17.13 6.12 -0.43
C ALA A 160 15.95 6.54 0.47
N GLY A 161 15.58 5.74 1.47
CA GLY A 161 14.53 6.05 2.45
C GLY A 161 13.26 5.23 2.34
N ALA A 162 13.15 4.31 1.38
CA ALA A 162 12.00 3.40 1.30
C ALA A 162 12.03 2.35 2.42
N VAL A 163 10.86 1.97 2.89
CA VAL A 163 10.69 0.80 3.74
C VAL A 163 10.47 -0.42 2.86
N ILE A 164 11.40 -1.38 2.89
CA ILE A 164 11.22 -2.66 2.22
C ILE A 164 10.44 -3.57 3.15
N PHE A 165 9.23 -3.95 2.73
CA PHE A 165 8.31 -4.76 3.51
C PHE A 165 7.83 -5.95 2.67
N PRO A 166 8.62 -7.02 2.54
CA PRO A 166 8.24 -8.16 1.70
C PRO A 166 6.94 -8.78 2.18
N ILE A 167 6.10 -9.27 1.25
CA ILE A 167 4.85 -9.95 1.61
C ILE A 167 5.18 -11.32 2.19
N ILE A 168 5.49 -11.31 3.48
CA ILE A 168 5.80 -12.49 4.31
C ILE A 168 4.90 -12.42 5.56
N PRO A 169 3.71 -13.04 5.52
CA PRO A 169 2.79 -13.05 6.65
C PRO A 169 3.39 -13.71 7.90
N SER A 170 3.00 -13.24 9.07
CA SER A 170 3.38 -13.85 10.35
C SER A 170 2.24 -14.69 10.92
N PHE A 171 2.57 -15.65 11.80
CA PHE A 171 1.62 -16.60 12.37
C PHE A 171 1.44 -16.46 13.89
N TYR A 172 2.09 -15.49 14.53
CA TYR A 172 2.02 -15.29 15.98
C TYR A 172 0.61 -15.03 16.51
N HIS A 173 -0.26 -14.41 15.69
CA HIS A 173 -1.65 -14.13 16.01
C HIS A 173 -2.60 -15.34 15.81
N ARG A 174 -2.04 -16.52 15.45
CA ARG A 174 -2.78 -17.78 15.22
C ARG A 174 -3.94 -17.60 14.24
N PRO A 175 -3.69 -17.16 13.01
CA PRO A 175 -4.73 -16.91 12.02
C PRO A 175 -5.51 -18.18 11.71
N LYS A 176 -6.82 -18.08 11.53
CA LYS A 176 -7.72 -19.19 11.17
C LYS A 176 -8.09 -19.17 9.69
N THR A 177 -7.99 -18.02 9.07
CA THR A 177 -8.34 -17.79 7.67
C THR A 177 -7.22 -17.05 6.94
N ILE A 178 -7.26 -17.09 5.61
CA ILE A 178 -6.36 -16.27 4.78
C ILE A 178 -6.64 -14.76 5.05
N ASP A 179 -7.88 -14.40 5.28
CA ASP A 179 -8.27 -13.03 5.57
C ASP A 179 -7.64 -12.50 6.86
N ASP A 180 -7.54 -13.33 7.90
CA ASP A 180 -6.83 -12.97 9.15
C ASP A 180 -5.35 -12.66 8.87
N LEU A 181 -4.67 -13.48 8.05
CA LEU A 181 -3.28 -13.27 7.65
C LEU A 181 -3.10 -11.95 6.90
N VAL A 182 -3.95 -11.71 5.90
CA VAL A 182 -3.92 -10.53 5.05
C VAL A 182 -4.22 -9.28 5.86
N THR A 183 -5.23 -9.33 6.73
CA THR A 183 -5.62 -8.19 7.57
C THR A 183 -4.48 -7.80 8.51
N GLN A 184 -3.88 -8.74 9.24
CA GLN A 184 -2.78 -8.43 10.16
C GLN A 184 -1.54 -7.92 9.43
N PHE A 185 -1.25 -8.43 8.23
CA PHE A 185 -0.20 -7.91 7.39
C PHE A 185 -0.45 -6.43 7.01
N CYS A 186 -1.67 -6.12 6.53
CA CYS A 186 -2.06 -4.75 6.18
C CYS A 186 -2.01 -3.80 7.40
N CYS A 187 -2.49 -4.23 8.57
CA CYS A 187 -2.38 -3.45 9.82
C CYS A 187 -0.92 -3.09 10.17
N ARG A 188 0.02 -4.01 9.95
CA ARG A 188 1.46 -3.74 10.15
C ARG A 188 1.98 -2.68 9.19
N VAL A 189 1.55 -2.69 7.92
CA VAL A 189 1.92 -1.68 6.93
C VAL A 189 1.29 -0.32 7.30
N LEU A 190 0.01 -0.30 7.70
CA LEU A 190 -0.69 0.92 8.12
C LEU A 190 0.00 1.57 9.33
N ALA A 191 0.49 0.79 10.29
CA ALA A 191 1.25 1.31 11.42
C ALA A 191 2.53 2.06 10.98
N LEU A 192 3.20 1.63 9.90
CA LEU A 192 4.34 2.36 9.33
C LEU A 192 3.95 3.72 8.72
N LEU A 193 2.69 3.86 8.28
CA LEU A 193 2.11 5.11 7.79
C LEU A 193 1.52 5.98 8.91
N GLY A 194 1.67 5.55 10.18
CA GLY A 194 1.11 6.23 11.35
C GLY A 194 -0.40 6.05 11.50
N LEU A 195 -0.93 4.93 10.99
CA LEU A 195 -2.35 4.54 11.06
C LEU A 195 -2.49 3.20 11.81
N GLU A 196 -2.04 3.15 13.06
CA GLU A 196 -2.18 1.96 13.88
C GLU A 196 -3.64 1.55 14.03
N GLN A 197 -3.94 0.26 13.81
CA GLN A 197 -5.29 -0.29 13.91
C GLN A 197 -5.54 -0.88 15.31
N ALA A 198 -6.76 -0.75 15.82
CA ALA A 198 -7.13 -1.26 17.15
C ALA A 198 -6.94 -2.78 17.27
N ASP A 199 -7.30 -3.52 16.22
CA ASP A 199 -7.23 -4.98 16.17
C ASP A 199 -5.85 -5.50 15.74
N GLN A 200 -4.84 -4.63 15.64
CA GLN A 200 -3.48 -5.05 15.29
C GLN A 200 -2.90 -5.92 16.39
N PHE A 201 -2.45 -7.13 16.01
CA PHE A 201 -1.71 -7.99 16.94
C PHE A 201 -0.43 -7.31 17.40
N ARG A 202 -0.24 -7.27 18.73
CA ARG A 202 0.98 -6.76 19.39
C ARG A 202 1.60 -7.87 20.21
N TRP A 203 2.84 -8.17 19.92
CA TRP A 203 3.60 -9.13 20.73
C TRP A 203 3.82 -8.60 22.15
N LYS A 204 3.33 -9.34 23.17
CA LYS A 204 3.44 -8.96 24.59
C LYS A 204 4.58 -9.68 25.32
N GLY A 205 5.43 -10.45 24.60
CA GLY A 205 6.48 -11.27 25.19
C GLY A 205 6.05 -12.72 25.45
N LEU A 206 7.04 -13.59 25.67
CA LEU A 206 6.81 -14.97 26.12
C LEU A 206 6.38 -14.95 27.58
N GLY A 207 5.14 -15.34 27.88
CA GLY A 207 4.64 -15.46 29.26
C GLY A 207 3.58 -14.44 29.69
N ALA A 208 3.19 -13.49 28.86
CA ALA A 208 1.96 -12.73 29.10
C ALA A 208 0.75 -13.62 28.73
N ALA A 209 0.39 -14.55 29.62
CA ALA A 209 -0.85 -15.31 29.52
C ALA A 209 -2.02 -14.32 29.48
N GLU A 210 -2.97 -14.56 28.57
CA GLU A 210 -4.29 -13.94 28.62
C GLU A 210 -4.85 -14.19 30.02
N GLY A 211 -5.02 -13.12 30.79
CA GLY A 211 -5.77 -13.20 32.05
C GLY A 211 -7.16 -13.73 31.67
N SER A 212 -7.42 -14.97 32.07
CA SER A 212 -8.73 -15.59 32.04
C SER A 212 -9.69 -14.70 32.77
N GLY A 213 -10.48 -13.92 32.04
CA GLY A 213 -11.70 -13.32 32.57
C GLY A 213 -12.68 -14.45 32.85
N GLN A 214 -12.95 -14.67 34.11
CA GLN A 214 -14.10 -15.41 34.62
C GLN A 214 -15.38 -14.62 34.32
#